data_36a2ef9260e96a2305621e11468598e2
#
_entry.id   36a2ef9260e96a2305621e11468598e2
#
_cell.length_a   1.000
_cell.length_b   1.000
_cell.length_c   1.000
_cell.angle_alpha   90.00
_cell.angle_beta   90.00
_cell.angle_gamma   90.00
#
_symmetry.space_group_name_H-M   'P 1'
#
loop_
_entity.id
_entity.type
_entity.pdbx_description
1 polymer ?
#
loop_
_entity_poly.entity_id
_entity_poly.type
_entity_poly.pdbx_seq_one_letter_code
_entity_poly.pdbx_strand_id
1 'polypeptide(L)'
;MSNDKETEKHYINSTIEPCRSRSESPYWNGQPPHQDTSHASHSLAPQANDGNFPSINKAAIASIQVSSTTLNEELITARELCRQSKSAVVAMFSDARMGRAISIDQADKLVDDIARSIMRHPSAFISLARLKTATEYTYMHSVAVSALMIAVAQQLDFPEELIHQAGLAGLLHDIGKMAIPGIIINKPGKLTDDEFAVIRQHPQLGAQILRTSAPLCEAVIDVCLHHHEKMDGSGYPDRLIGEQISLFSRMAAICDVYDAVTSERPYNEAWSPAIAIQKMSGWNRHFDKTVFQAFVKSVGIYPVGSIVRLSGGAIGVVTEQNPCSLLSPKVNTFFSTSLNAYVTPSIIDLSEPTSSEKIIERITAKQYGFKNTETLWSGRPA
;
A
#
# COMPACT_ATOMS: atom_id res chain seq x y z
N MET A 1 4.82 -12.65 24.96
CA MET A 1 3.43 -12.76 24.47
C MET A 1 2.54 -11.57 24.84
N SER A 2 2.86 -10.72 25.81
CA SER A 2 2.04 -9.52 26.16
C SER A 2 2.42 -8.25 25.41
N ASN A 3 3.66 -8.14 24.90
CA ASN A 3 4.14 -6.93 24.20
C ASN A 3 3.59 -6.78 22.75
N ASP A 4 3.21 -7.87 22.09
CA ASP A 4 2.71 -7.80 20.72
C ASP A 4 1.32 -7.12 20.62
N LYS A 5 0.47 -7.31 21.63
CA LYS A 5 -0.86 -6.69 21.69
C LYS A 5 -0.81 -5.18 21.96
N GLU A 6 0.19 -4.70 22.69
CA GLU A 6 0.37 -3.26 22.93
C GLU A 6 0.96 -2.53 21.72
N THR A 7 1.86 -3.17 20.99
CA THR A 7 2.43 -2.62 19.76
C THR A 7 1.37 -2.54 18.65
N GLU A 8 0.52 -3.57 18.56
CA GLU A 8 -0.63 -3.61 17.64
C GLU A 8 -1.66 -2.51 17.98
N LYS A 9 -1.97 -2.30 19.27
CA LYS A 9 -2.82 -1.18 19.71
C LYS A 9 -2.22 0.20 19.40
N HIS A 10 -0.90 0.35 19.53
CA HIS A 10 -0.23 1.62 19.24
C HIS A 10 -0.24 2.00 17.77
N TYR A 11 -0.13 0.99 16.89
CA TYR A 11 -0.17 1.20 15.46
C TYR A 11 -1.60 1.47 14.98
N ILE A 12 -2.56 0.70 15.48
CA ILE A 12 -3.99 0.85 15.19
C ILE A 12 -4.52 2.22 15.64
N ASN A 13 -4.08 2.74 16.81
CA ASN A 13 -4.49 4.03 17.33
C ASN A 13 -3.88 5.25 16.59
N SER A 14 -2.87 5.07 15.74
CA SER A 14 -2.33 6.19 14.93
C SER A 14 -2.89 6.23 13.51
N THR A 15 -3.51 5.15 13.05
CA THR A 15 -4.04 5.05 11.68
C THR A 15 -5.40 4.34 11.63
N ILE A 16 -5.76 3.50 12.64
CA ILE A 16 -6.96 2.64 12.62
C ILE A 16 -7.39 2.35 14.08
N GLU A 17 -8.57 2.79 14.52
CA GLU A 17 -9.13 2.45 15.83
C GLU A 17 -9.65 1.00 15.93
N PRO A 18 -9.49 0.31 17.08
CA PRO A 18 -10.21 -0.92 17.36
C PRO A 18 -11.69 -0.62 17.70
N CYS A 19 -12.57 -1.46 17.21
CA CYS A 19 -14.01 -1.42 17.46
C CYS A 19 -14.30 -1.39 18.96
N ARG A 20 -14.84 -0.28 19.48
CA ARG A 20 -15.51 -0.25 20.78
C ARG A 20 -16.91 -0.82 20.60
N SER A 21 -17.30 -1.72 21.51
CA SER A 21 -18.65 -2.26 21.59
C SER A 21 -19.67 -1.12 21.75
N ARG A 22 -20.85 -1.25 21.14
CA ARG A 22 -21.95 -0.28 21.05
C ARG A 22 -22.51 0.26 22.39
N SER A 23 -21.95 -0.09 23.53
CA SER A 23 -22.52 0.20 24.86
C SER A 23 -21.97 1.43 25.59
N GLU A 24 -20.97 2.15 25.05
CA GLU A 24 -20.35 3.29 25.75
C GLU A 24 -20.21 4.55 24.88
N SER A 25 -21.30 5.02 24.29
CA SER A 25 -21.38 6.37 23.73
C SER A 25 -22.23 7.27 24.62
N PRO A 26 -21.72 8.39 25.16
CA PRO A 26 -22.44 9.28 26.05
C PRO A 26 -23.51 10.16 25.38
N TYR A 27 -23.80 9.99 24.10
CA TYR A 27 -24.72 10.84 23.32
C TYR A 27 -25.90 10.10 22.69
N TRP A 28 -26.36 9.00 23.28
CA TRP A 28 -27.59 8.37 22.82
C TRP A 28 -28.73 8.57 23.80
N ASN A 29 -29.53 9.62 23.60
CA ASN A 29 -30.86 9.77 24.23
C ASN A 29 -31.86 9.02 23.37
N GLY A 30 -32.30 7.87 23.89
CA GLY A 30 -33.24 6.99 23.23
C GLY A 30 -34.66 7.61 23.13
N GLN A 31 -34.96 8.18 21.97
CA GLN A 31 -36.35 8.33 21.51
C GLN A 31 -36.40 8.04 19.99
N PRO A 32 -37.31 7.14 19.57
CA PRO A 32 -37.54 6.90 18.15
C PRO A 32 -38.31 8.07 17.52
N PRO A 33 -38.03 8.44 16.25
CA PRO A 33 -38.80 9.45 15.54
C PRO A 33 -40.22 8.93 15.26
N HIS A 34 -41.18 9.78 15.45
CA HIS A 34 -42.61 9.56 15.19
C HIS A 34 -42.86 9.15 13.74
N GLN A 35 -43.68 8.12 13.59
CA GLN A 35 -44.29 7.74 12.31
C GLN A 35 -45.31 8.79 11.91
N ASP A 36 -45.12 9.44 10.77
CA ASP A 36 -46.19 10.11 10.05
C ASP A 36 -46.56 9.29 8.83
N THR A 37 -47.79 8.80 8.86
CA THR A 37 -48.42 8.04 7.77
C THR A 37 -49.18 8.98 6.85
N SER A 38 -48.78 9.08 5.56
CA SER A 38 -49.78 9.32 4.50
C SER A 38 -49.16 8.99 3.11
N HIS A 39 -49.68 7.94 2.51
CA HIS A 39 -49.96 7.59 1.11
C HIS A 39 -49.21 8.29 -0.02
N ALA A 40 -48.40 7.48 -0.80
CA ALA A 40 -48.70 7.27 -2.22
C ALA A 40 -47.79 6.16 -2.80
N SER A 41 -48.46 5.10 -3.23
CA SER A 41 -47.87 3.98 -3.99
C SER A 41 -47.39 4.41 -5.38
N HIS A 42 -46.10 4.22 -5.67
CA HIS A 42 -45.63 3.92 -7.01
C HIS A 42 -44.43 2.96 -6.91
N SER A 43 -44.72 1.72 -7.29
CA SER A 43 -43.78 0.66 -7.50
C SER A 43 -42.92 0.96 -8.74
N LEU A 44 -41.63 1.19 -8.54
CA LEU A 44 -40.60 0.99 -9.57
C LEU A 44 -39.44 0.27 -8.91
N ALA A 45 -39.38 -1.04 -9.12
CA ALA A 45 -38.21 -1.83 -8.82
C ALA A 45 -37.06 -1.34 -9.72
N PRO A 46 -35.84 -1.15 -9.20
CA PRO A 46 -34.69 -0.93 -10.06
C PRO A 46 -34.37 -2.24 -10.77
N GLN A 47 -34.47 -2.21 -12.11
CA GLN A 47 -33.98 -3.27 -12.97
C GLN A 47 -32.46 -3.40 -12.77
N ALA A 48 -32.02 -4.61 -12.47
CA ALA A 48 -30.62 -4.98 -12.54
C ALA A 48 -30.10 -4.70 -13.96
N ASN A 49 -29.21 -3.75 -14.08
CA ASN A 49 -28.52 -3.45 -15.32
C ASN A 49 -27.38 -4.48 -15.43
N ASP A 50 -27.63 -5.58 -16.14
CA ASP A 50 -26.60 -6.52 -16.59
C ASP A 50 -25.65 -5.74 -17.50
N GLY A 51 -24.57 -5.22 -16.93
CA GLY A 51 -23.51 -4.53 -17.64
C GLY A 51 -22.82 -5.48 -18.62
N ASN A 52 -23.35 -5.50 -19.84
CA ASN A 52 -22.75 -6.16 -20.99
C ASN A 52 -21.45 -5.43 -21.33
N PHE A 53 -20.32 -5.92 -20.79
CA PHE A 53 -19.00 -5.46 -21.20
C PHE A 53 -18.75 -5.88 -22.66
N PRO A 54 -18.40 -4.96 -23.57
CA PRO A 54 -18.10 -5.32 -24.95
C PRO A 54 -16.91 -6.29 -24.96
N SER A 55 -17.09 -7.42 -25.62
CA SER A 55 -16.02 -8.38 -25.88
C SER A 55 -14.97 -7.75 -26.80
N ILE A 56 -13.86 -7.31 -26.19
CA ILE A 56 -12.74 -6.69 -26.90
C ILE A 56 -11.97 -7.79 -27.65
N ASN A 57 -11.87 -7.58 -28.94
CA ASN A 57 -11.16 -8.42 -29.90
C ASN A 57 -9.66 -8.54 -29.50
N LYS A 58 -9.24 -9.76 -29.15
CA LYS A 58 -7.86 -10.11 -28.77
C LYS A 58 -6.78 -9.84 -29.84
N ALA A 59 -7.13 -9.30 -30.99
CA ALA A 59 -6.22 -9.11 -32.14
C ALA A 59 -5.59 -7.69 -32.21
N ALA A 60 -5.88 -6.77 -31.32
CA ALA A 60 -5.36 -5.39 -31.37
C ALA A 60 -4.37 -5.04 -30.26
N ILE A 61 -3.88 -6.02 -29.49
CA ILE A 61 -2.76 -5.80 -28.58
C ILE A 61 -1.48 -5.92 -29.43
N ALA A 62 -1.17 -4.86 -30.18
CA ALA A 62 0.16 -4.66 -30.72
C ALA A 62 1.09 -4.38 -29.54
N SER A 63 1.70 -5.45 -29.07
CA SER A 63 2.71 -5.55 -28.04
C SER A 63 3.71 -4.39 -28.10
N ILE A 64 3.63 -3.46 -27.16
CA ILE A 64 4.83 -2.79 -26.68
C ILE A 64 5.61 -3.91 -25.98
N GLN A 65 6.57 -4.51 -26.67
CA GLN A 65 7.53 -5.43 -26.05
C GLN A 65 8.41 -4.59 -25.13
N VAL A 66 7.97 -4.40 -23.90
CA VAL A 66 8.84 -3.92 -22.81
C VAL A 66 9.78 -5.09 -22.54
N SER A 67 11.02 -5.00 -23.04
CA SER A 67 12.06 -5.99 -22.72
C SER A 67 12.26 -6.00 -21.21
N SER A 68 12.11 -7.17 -20.58
CA SER A 68 12.43 -7.34 -19.15
C SER A 68 13.91 -6.98 -18.94
N THR A 69 14.18 -6.11 -17.96
CA THR A 69 15.53 -5.74 -17.53
C THR A 69 15.94 -6.58 -16.33
N THR A 70 17.22 -6.70 -16.08
CA THR A 70 17.71 -7.29 -14.82
C THR A 70 17.32 -6.35 -13.66
N LEU A 71 17.20 -6.91 -12.45
CA LEU A 71 16.90 -6.11 -11.25
C LEU A 71 17.90 -4.94 -11.09
N ASN A 72 19.21 -5.19 -11.29
CA ASN A 72 20.24 -4.16 -11.12
C ASN A 72 20.11 -3.00 -12.11
N GLU A 73 19.80 -3.30 -13.36
CA GLU A 73 19.58 -2.28 -14.40
C GLU A 73 18.34 -1.45 -14.07
N GLU A 74 17.24 -2.11 -13.71
CA GLU A 74 16.00 -1.38 -13.36
C GLU A 74 16.13 -0.60 -12.06
N LEU A 75 16.90 -1.06 -11.06
CA LEU A 75 17.14 -0.31 -9.82
C LEU A 75 17.75 1.08 -10.06
N ILE A 76 18.61 1.22 -11.09
CA ILE A 76 19.20 2.52 -11.46
C ILE A 76 18.10 3.46 -11.98
N THR A 77 17.30 2.97 -12.94
CA THR A 77 16.19 3.73 -13.54
C THR A 77 15.11 4.06 -12.52
N ALA A 78 14.71 3.06 -11.71
CA ALA A 78 13.69 3.22 -10.67
C ALA A 78 14.11 4.22 -9.58
N ARG A 79 15.41 4.30 -9.25
CA ARG A 79 15.91 5.30 -8.29
C ARG A 79 15.75 6.72 -8.80
N GLU A 80 16.11 6.98 -10.05
CA GLU A 80 15.92 8.29 -10.65
C GLU A 80 14.44 8.63 -10.76
N LEU A 81 13.60 7.65 -11.14
CA LEU A 81 12.15 7.82 -11.17
C LEU A 81 11.58 8.14 -9.77
N CYS A 82 12.01 7.46 -8.71
CA CYS A 82 11.62 7.79 -7.33
C CYS A 82 11.97 9.24 -6.96
N ARG A 83 13.15 9.72 -7.36
CA ARG A 83 13.57 11.11 -7.12
C ARG A 83 12.71 12.12 -7.86
N GLN A 84 12.38 11.85 -9.12
CA GLN A 84 11.49 12.69 -9.95
C GLN A 84 10.05 12.66 -9.41
N SER A 85 9.55 11.48 -9.05
CA SER A 85 8.22 11.27 -8.46
C SER A 85 8.04 12.10 -7.19
N LYS A 86 9.04 12.08 -6.30
CA LYS A 86 9.03 12.90 -5.09
C LYS A 86 8.83 14.38 -5.42
N SER A 87 9.62 14.92 -6.36
CA SER A 87 9.54 16.34 -6.72
C SER A 87 8.17 16.71 -7.30
N ALA A 88 7.60 15.87 -8.15
CA ALA A 88 6.29 16.08 -8.75
C ALA A 88 5.17 16.05 -7.69
N VAL A 89 5.18 15.06 -6.79
CA VAL A 89 4.17 14.94 -5.71
C VAL A 89 4.27 16.09 -4.72
N VAL A 90 5.49 16.53 -4.34
CA VAL A 90 5.68 17.71 -3.49
C VAL A 90 5.06 18.96 -4.13
N ALA A 91 5.25 19.17 -5.43
CA ALA A 91 4.67 20.31 -6.14
C ALA A 91 3.13 20.24 -6.14
N MET A 92 2.53 19.09 -6.53
CA MET A 92 1.08 18.91 -6.54
C MET A 92 0.46 19.09 -5.15
N PHE A 93 1.06 18.54 -4.11
CA PHE A 93 0.57 18.66 -2.74
C PHE A 93 0.73 20.08 -2.19
N SER A 94 1.78 20.80 -2.61
CA SER A 94 1.95 22.21 -2.30
C SER A 94 0.85 23.06 -2.97
N ASP A 95 0.50 22.77 -4.21
CA ASP A 95 -0.60 23.43 -4.91
C ASP A 95 -1.93 23.21 -4.22
N ALA A 96 -2.24 21.95 -3.86
CA ALA A 96 -3.43 21.62 -3.08
C ALA A 96 -3.48 22.36 -1.74
N ARG A 97 -2.35 22.46 -1.02
CA ARG A 97 -2.26 23.19 0.26
C ARG A 97 -2.53 24.69 0.10
N MET A 98 -2.15 25.26 -1.03
CA MET A 98 -2.40 26.68 -1.36
C MET A 98 -3.80 26.91 -1.97
N GLY A 99 -4.64 25.89 -2.04
CA GLY A 99 -5.97 25.99 -2.67
C GLY A 99 -5.91 26.16 -4.19
N ARG A 100 -4.78 25.81 -4.83
CA ARG A 100 -4.63 25.83 -6.29
C ARG A 100 -5.07 24.47 -6.87
N ALA A 101 -5.54 24.50 -8.12
CA ALA A 101 -5.81 23.27 -8.86
C ALA A 101 -4.53 22.46 -9.05
N ILE A 102 -4.61 21.13 -8.82
CA ILE A 102 -3.49 20.22 -9.07
C ILE A 102 -3.38 19.91 -10.56
N SER A 103 -2.15 19.73 -11.05
CA SER A 103 -1.90 19.34 -12.44
C SER A 103 -2.12 17.83 -12.61
N ILE A 104 -3.24 17.46 -13.24
CA ILE A 104 -3.54 16.05 -13.54
C ILE A 104 -2.59 15.51 -14.61
N ASP A 105 -2.23 16.28 -15.63
CA ASP A 105 -1.27 15.85 -16.66
C ASP A 105 0.07 15.42 -16.07
N GLN A 106 0.53 16.08 -14.98
CA GLN A 106 1.75 15.68 -14.28
C GLN A 106 1.55 14.39 -13.50
N ALA A 107 0.38 14.20 -12.89
CA ALA A 107 0.05 12.98 -12.18
C ALA A 107 -0.06 11.79 -13.15
N ASP A 108 -0.74 11.95 -14.28
CA ASP A 108 -0.89 10.94 -15.32
C ASP A 108 0.47 10.49 -15.87
N LYS A 109 1.32 11.45 -16.26
CA LYS A 109 2.67 11.13 -16.72
C LYS A 109 3.47 10.36 -15.69
N LEU A 110 3.37 10.75 -14.42
CA LEU A 110 4.08 10.08 -13.34
C LEU A 110 3.59 8.63 -13.17
N VAL A 111 2.28 8.42 -13.21
CA VAL A 111 1.68 7.07 -13.11
C VAL A 111 2.11 6.21 -14.28
N ASP A 112 2.15 6.74 -15.50
CA ASP A 112 2.65 6.02 -16.68
C ASP A 112 4.13 5.62 -16.54
N ASP A 113 4.96 6.51 -16.03
CA ASP A 113 6.38 6.22 -15.80
C ASP A 113 6.57 5.12 -14.75
N ILE A 114 5.79 5.16 -13.66
CA ILE A 114 5.77 4.11 -12.62
C ILE A 114 5.28 2.78 -13.21
N ALA A 115 4.18 2.79 -13.96
CA ALA A 115 3.63 1.57 -14.58
C ALA A 115 4.63 0.92 -15.52
N ARG A 116 5.32 1.70 -16.34
CA ARG A 116 6.40 1.20 -17.21
C ARG A 116 7.57 0.59 -16.44
N SER A 117 7.97 1.19 -15.32
CA SER A 117 9.02 0.63 -14.45
C SER A 117 8.59 -0.71 -13.84
N ILE A 118 7.34 -0.79 -13.35
CA ILE A 118 6.77 -2.04 -12.78
C ILE A 118 6.67 -3.12 -13.85
N MET A 119 6.29 -2.79 -15.10
CA MET A 119 6.25 -3.75 -16.20
C MET A 119 7.64 -4.30 -16.56
N ARG A 120 8.70 -3.48 -16.48
CA ARG A 120 10.07 -3.96 -16.73
C ARG A 120 10.57 -4.86 -15.60
N HIS A 121 10.35 -4.46 -14.33
CA HIS A 121 10.74 -5.25 -13.17
C HIS A 121 9.91 -4.88 -11.93
N PRO A 122 8.86 -5.65 -11.57
CA PRO A 122 7.89 -5.28 -10.53
C PRO A 122 8.53 -4.94 -9.18
N SER A 123 9.53 -5.71 -8.76
CA SER A 123 10.14 -5.54 -7.42
C SER A 123 11.05 -4.32 -7.30
N ALA A 124 11.62 -3.79 -8.40
CA ALA A 124 12.63 -2.73 -8.35
C ALA A 124 12.04 -1.43 -7.78
N PHE A 125 11.01 -0.91 -8.43
CA PHE A 125 10.38 0.37 -8.02
C PHE A 125 9.69 0.27 -6.66
N ILE A 126 8.89 -0.80 -6.44
CA ILE A 126 8.15 -1.01 -5.19
C ILE A 126 9.11 -1.05 -3.99
N SER A 127 10.24 -1.76 -4.13
CA SER A 127 11.21 -1.88 -3.04
C SER A 127 11.91 -0.56 -2.73
N LEU A 128 12.27 0.23 -3.76
CA LEU A 128 12.92 1.53 -3.60
C LEU A 128 11.95 2.59 -3.04
N ALA A 129 10.71 2.63 -3.50
CA ALA A 129 9.69 3.56 -3.01
C ALA A 129 9.40 3.39 -1.50
N ARG A 130 9.64 2.18 -0.97
CA ARG A 130 9.54 1.89 0.46
C ARG A 130 10.70 2.49 1.27
N LEU A 131 11.90 2.66 0.68
CA LEU A 131 13.09 3.22 1.34
C LEU A 131 13.03 4.74 1.40
N LYS A 132 12.14 5.27 2.23
CA LYS A 132 11.94 6.71 2.42
C LYS A 132 12.36 7.14 3.82
N THR A 133 12.83 8.38 3.94
CA THR A 133 13.11 9.00 5.24
C THR A 133 11.83 9.52 5.89
N ALA A 134 11.86 9.74 7.20
CA ALA A 134 10.72 10.28 7.95
C ALA A 134 10.25 11.64 7.40
N THR A 135 11.17 12.48 6.91
CA THR A 135 10.85 13.79 6.34
C THR A 135 10.21 13.71 4.94
N GLU A 136 10.40 12.60 4.24
CA GLU A 136 9.87 12.36 2.89
C GLU A 136 8.60 11.51 2.92
N TYR A 137 8.22 11.05 4.11
CA TYR A 137 7.21 10.02 4.28
C TYR A 137 5.91 10.32 3.52
N THR A 138 5.28 11.47 3.76
CA THR A 138 3.95 11.77 3.19
C THR A 138 3.94 11.72 1.65
N TYR A 139 4.96 12.26 1.00
CA TYR A 139 5.03 12.31 -0.46
C TYR A 139 5.40 10.97 -1.09
N MET A 140 6.41 10.30 -0.54
CA MET A 140 6.85 9.01 -1.03
C MET A 140 5.88 7.87 -0.67
N HIS A 141 5.05 8.06 0.36
CA HIS A 141 3.94 7.18 0.67
C HIS A 141 2.93 7.11 -0.48
N SER A 142 2.47 8.24 -0.98
CA SER A 142 1.56 8.30 -2.14
C SER A 142 2.16 7.64 -3.39
N VAL A 143 3.46 7.84 -3.64
CA VAL A 143 4.20 7.17 -4.73
C VAL A 143 4.24 5.65 -4.53
N ALA A 144 4.51 5.19 -3.32
CA ALA A 144 4.56 3.76 -3.00
C ALA A 144 3.18 3.10 -3.11
N VAL A 145 2.13 3.75 -2.62
CA VAL A 145 0.75 3.24 -2.72
C VAL A 145 0.31 3.19 -4.18
N SER A 146 0.63 4.20 -5.01
CA SER A 146 0.43 4.18 -6.45
C SER A 146 1.07 2.95 -7.10
N ALA A 147 2.34 2.70 -6.82
CA ALA A 147 3.08 1.55 -7.36
C ALA A 147 2.48 0.21 -6.92
N LEU A 148 2.08 0.08 -5.66
CA LEU A 148 1.43 -1.12 -5.14
C LEU A 148 0.07 -1.35 -5.80
N MET A 149 -0.74 -0.31 -5.97
CA MET A 149 -2.04 -0.42 -6.64
C MET A 149 -1.90 -0.81 -8.11
N ILE A 150 -0.93 -0.26 -8.84
CA ILE A 150 -0.58 -0.68 -10.20
C ILE A 150 -0.25 -2.18 -10.24
N ALA A 151 0.63 -2.64 -9.34
CA ALA A 151 1.02 -4.05 -9.30
C ALA A 151 -0.13 -4.99 -8.96
N VAL A 152 -1.03 -4.60 -8.05
CA VAL A 152 -2.23 -5.37 -7.71
C VAL A 152 -3.22 -5.39 -8.88
N ALA A 153 -3.42 -4.25 -9.57
CA ALA A 153 -4.29 -4.17 -10.73
C ALA A 153 -3.78 -5.06 -11.90
N GLN A 154 -2.47 -5.08 -12.13
CA GLN A 154 -1.84 -6.02 -13.09
C GLN A 154 -2.05 -7.48 -12.68
N GLN A 155 -1.91 -7.80 -11.38
CA GLN A 155 -2.12 -9.16 -10.88
C GLN A 155 -3.58 -9.62 -10.97
N LEU A 156 -4.52 -8.66 -11.02
CA LEU A 156 -5.96 -8.90 -11.25
C LEU A 156 -6.33 -8.90 -12.73
N ASP A 157 -5.34 -8.86 -13.64
CA ASP A 157 -5.52 -8.83 -15.09
C ASP A 157 -6.40 -7.67 -15.58
N PHE A 158 -6.28 -6.50 -14.94
CA PHE A 158 -7.02 -5.31 -15.36
C PHE A 158 -6.49 -4.78 -16.70
N PRO A 159 -7.35 -4.20 -17.56
CA PRO A 159 -6.91 -3.49 -18.76
C PRO A 159 -6.08 -2.26 -18.38
N GLU A 160 -5.21 -1.81 -19.29
CA GLU A 160 -4.23 -0.73 -19.10
C GLU A 160 -4.88 0.54 -18.54
N GLU A 161 -6.05 0.91 -19.02
CA GLU A 161 -6.80 2.08 -18.53
C GLU A 161 -7.16 1.95 -17.03
N LEU A 162 -7.61 0.78 -16.58
CA LEU A 162 -7.92 0.55 -15.15
C LEU A 162 -6.65 0.44 -14.30
N ILE A 163 -5.55 -0.07 -14.84
CA ILE A 163 -4.25 -0.06 -14.18
C ILE A 163 -3.78 1.38 -13.95
N HIS A 164 -3.90 2.24 -14.97
CA HIS A 164 -3.59 3.66 -14.86
C HIS A 164 -4.48 4.35 -13.81
N GLN A 165 -5.79 4.13 -13.86
CA GLN A 165 -6.73 4.68 -12.86
C GLN A 165 -6.40 4.23 -11.43
N ALA A 166 -6.02 2.96 -11.24
CA ALA A 166 -5.58 2.44 -9.94
C ALA A 166 -4.31 3.17 -9.46
N GLY A 167 -3.34 3.38 -10.34
CA GLY A 167 -2.12 4.13 -10.04
C GLY A 167 -2.42 5.57 -9.64
N LEU A 168 -3.27 6.25 -10.39
CA LEU A 168 -3.67 7.64 -10.13
C LEU A 168 -4.43 7.75 -8.80
N ALA A 169 -5.35 6.82 -8.54
CA ALA A 169 -6.07 6.75 -7.28
C ALA A 169 -5.12 6.59 -6.08
N GLY A 170 -4.16 5.66 -6.18
CA GLY A 170 -3.14 5.48 -5.14
C GLY A 170 -2.23 6.70 -4.95
N LEU A 171 -1.91 7.43 -6.04
CA LEU A 171 -1.08 8.64 -5.96
C LEU A 171 -1.80 9.78 -5.22
N LEU A 172 -3.11 9.90 -5.39
CA LEU A 172 -3.91 11.02 -4.90
C LEU A 172 -4.74 10.71 -3.65
N HIS A 173 -4.74 9.45 -3.15
CA HIS A 173 -5.63 9.02 -2.05
C HIS A 173 -5.54 9.92 -0.81
N ASP A 174 -4.36 10.42 -0.50
CA ASP A 174 -4.03 11.18 0.70
C ASP A 174 -3.93 12.70 0.49
N ILE A 175 -4.33 13.22 -0.69
CA ILE A 175 -4.19 14.65 -1.02
C ILE A 175 -4.89 15.56 0.02
N GLY A 176 -5.96 15.10 0.63
CA GLY A 176 -6.71 15.83 1.65
C GLY A 176 -5.93 16.09 2.95
N LYS A 177 -4.83 15.37 3.20
CA LYS A 177 -3.92 15.68 4.31
C LYS A 177 -3.33 17.09 4.18
N MET A 178 -3.32 17.66 2.98
CA MET A 178 -2.86 19.02 2.74
C MET A 178 -3.79 20.10 3.35
N ALA A 179 -5.06 19.78 3.55
CA ALA A 179 -6.02 20.64 4.22
C ALA A 179 -6.02 20.51 5.76
N ILE A 180 -5.31 19.50 6.30
CA ILE A 180 -5.20 19.31 7.75
C ILE A 180 -4.10 20.22 8.32
N PRO A 181 -4.31 20.85 9.50
CA PRO A 181 -3.30 21.70 10.13
C PRO A 181 -1.98 20.96 10.36
N GLY A 182 -0.87 21.58 9.90
CA GLY A 182 0.45 20.97 9.97
C GLY A 182 0.91 20.63 11.40
N ILE A 183 0.43 21.34 12.40
CA ILE A 183 0.72 21.06 13.81
C ILE A 183 0.16 19.71 14.27
N ILE A 184 -0.95 19.26 13.66
CA ILE A 184 -1.57 17.96 13.96
C ILE A 184 -0.88 16.85 13.16
N ILE A 185 -0.69 17.03 11.85
CA ILE A 185 -0.05 16.02 10.99
C ILE A 185 1.39 15.71 11.43
N ASN A 186 2.14 16.75 11.81
CA ASN A 186 3.55 16.62 12.20
C ASN A 186 3.75 16.51 13.72
N LYS A 187 2.68 16.28 14.48
CA LYS A 187 2.75 16.18 15.93
C LYS A 187 3.66 15.02 16.34
N PRO A 188 4.68 15.29 17.16
CA PRO A 188 5.48 14.22 17.74
C PRO A 188 4.69 13.47 18.82
N GLY A 189 4.52 12.15 18.63
CA GLY A 189 3.86 11.26 19.58
C GLY A 189 2.40 10.95 19.24
N LYS A 190 1.62 10.54 20.24
CA LYS A 190 0.23 10.12 20.06
C LYS A 190 -0.68 11.33 19.85
N LEU A 191 -1.64 11.16 18.95
CA LEU A 191 -2.74 12.10 18.78
C LEU A 191 -3.75 11.95 19.92
N THR A 192 -4.37 13.05 20.30
CA THR A 192 -5.60 13.00 21.12
C THR A 192 -6.78 12.56 20.26
N ASP A 193 -7.91 12.19 20.89
CA ASP A 193 -9.12 11.79 20.17
C ASP A 193 -9.64 12.94 19.28
N ASP A 194 -9.56 14.19 19.76
CA ASP A 194 -9.95 15.38 18.98
C ASP A 194 -9.03 15.60 17.76
N GLU A 195 -7.71 15.48 17.94
CA GLU A 195 -6.74 15.59 16.85
C GLU A 195 -6.92 14.48 15.82
N PHE A 196 -7.23 13.27 16.28
CA PHE A 196 -7.53 12.14 15.41
C PHE A 196 -8.83 12.36 14.63
N ALA A 197 -9.87 12.93 15.27
CA ALA A 197 -11.11 13.31 14.59
C ALA A 197 -10.87 14.33 13.47
N VAL A 198 -9.92 15.26 13.65
CA VAL A 198 -9.51 16.20 12.59
C VAL A 198 -8.80 15.46 11.45
N ILE A 199 -7.87 14.54 11.75
CA ILE A 199 -7.19 13.76 10.70
C ILE A 199 -8.18 12.93 9.89
N ARG A 200 -9.19 12.32 10.52
CA ARG A 200 -10.21 11.52 9.83
C ARG A 200 -11.05 12.29 8.81
N GLN A 201 -10.93 13.60 8.75
CA GLN A 201 -11.59 14.42 7.73
C GLN A 201 -10.84 14.45 6.39
N HIS A 202 -9.55 13.99 6.34
CA HIS A 202 -8.76 14.10 5.11
C HIS A 202 -9.38 13.36 3.91
N PRO A 203 -10.12 12.23 4.03
CA PRO A 203 -10.76 11.62 2.86
C PRO A 203 -11.79 12.53 2.21
N GLN A 204 -12.67 13.14 3.00
CA GLN A 204 -13.69 14.06 2.51
C GLN A 204 -13.08 15.35 1.96
N LEU A 205 -12.09 15.92 2.65
CA LEU A 205 -11.36 17.10 2.19
C LEU A 205 -10.60 16.82 0.89
N GLY A 206 -10.00 15.63 0.76
CA GLY A 206 -9.34 15.20 -0.45
C GLY A 206 -10.30 15.04 -1.63
N ALA A 207 -11.42 14.37 -1.44
CA ALA A 207 -12.46 14.25 -2.45
C ALA A 207 -12.98 15.62 -2.91
N GLN A 208 -13.10 16.59 -2.00
CA GLN A 208 -13.48 17.97 -2.32
C GLN A 208 -12.40 18.66 -3.17
N ILE A 209 -11.12 18.55 -2.81
CA ILE A 209 -10.00 19.09 -3.59
C ILE A 209 -9.99 18.51 -5.00
N LEU A 210 -10.14 17.18 -5.13
CA LEU A 210 -10.11 16.49 -6.41
C LEU A 210 -11.26 16.92 -7.32
N ARG A 211 -12.48 17.03 -6.81
CA ARG A 211 -13.67 17.48 -7.57
C ARG A 211 -13.55 18.91 -8.09
N THR A 212 -12.76 19.76 -7.45
CA THR A 212 -12.56 21.15 -7.87
C THR A 212 -11.35 21.34 -8.78
N SER A 213 -10.47 20.37 -8.90
CA SER A 213 -9.19 20.51 -9.62
C SER A 213 -9.31 20.25 -11.12
N ALA A 214 -9.97 19.15 -11.53
CA ALA A 214 -10.15 18.76 -12.93
C ALA A 214 -11.19 17.65 -13.04
N PRO A 215 -11.72 17.33 -14.24
CA PRO A 215 -12.56 16.17 -14.45
C PRO A 215 -11.71 14.90 -14.26
N LEU A 216 -11.79 14.31 -13.08
CA LEU A 216 -11.19 13.02 -12.74
C LEU A 216 -12.22 11.90 -12.87
N CYS A 217 -11.72 10.68 -13.13
CA CYS A 217 -12.52 9.48 -13.02
C CYS A 217 -13.09 9.33 -11.60
N GLU A 218 -14.37 8.99 -11.46
CA GLU A 218 -15.03 8.84 -10.17
C GLU A 218 -14.35 7.80 -9.27
N ALA A 219 -13.71 6.77 -9.87
CA ALA A 219 -12.95 5.77 -9.13
C ALA A 219 -11.77 6.36 -8.33
N VAL A 220 -11.11 7.42 -8.84
CA VAL A 220 -10.02 8.11 -8.14
C VAL A 220 -10.56 8.87 -6.93
N ILE A 221 -11.71 9.53 -7.09
CA ILE A 221 -12.38 10.28 -6.02
C ILE A 221 -12.90 9.32 -4.95
N ASP A 222 -13.47 8.18 -5.38
CA ASP A 222 -13.96 7.14 -4.49
C ASP A 222 -12.84 6.56 -3.61
N VAL A 223 -11.69 6.24 -4.18
CA VAL A 223 -10.51 5.78 -3.41
C VAL A 223 -10.07 6.83 -2.40
N CYS A 224 -9.97 8.09 -2.81
CA CYS A 224 -9.61 9.17 -1.89
C CYS A 224 -10.59 9.25 -0.71
N LEU A 225 -11.88 9.02 -0.94
CA LEU A 225 -12.92 9.07 0.09
C LEU A 225 -12.95 7.81 0.97
N HIS A 226 -12.72 6.60 0.40
CA HIS A 226 -13.05 5.33 1.06
C HIS A 226 -11.85 4.41 1.35
N HIS A 227 -10.59 4.84 1.12
CA HIS A 227 -9.41 3.99 1.37
C HIS A 227 -9.22 3.58 2.84
N HIS A 228 -9.92 4.22 3.78
CA HIS A 228 -9.94 3.84 5.19
C HIS A 228 -11.18 3.03 5.61
N GLU A 229 -12.01 2.63 4.66
CA GLU A 229 -13.10 1.71 4.93
C GLU A 229 -12.56 0.29 5.16
N LYS A 230 -13.30 -0.51 5.94
CA LYS A 230 -12.96 -1.88 6.29
C LYS A 230 -14.11 -2.81 5.97
N MET A 231 -13.79 -4.03 5.53
CA MET A 231 -14.79 -5.02 5.13
C MET A 231 -15.86 -5.31 6.19
N ASP A 232 -15.57 -5.06 7.47
CA ASP A 232 -16.48 -5.27 8.60
C ASP A 232 -17.33 -4.04 8.98
N GLY A 233 -17.15 -2.90 8.27
CA GLY A 233 -17.87 -1.66 8.53
C GLY A 233 -17.33 -0.85 9.73
N SER A 234 -16.18 -1.23 10.29
CA SER A 234 -15.52 -0.47 11.36
C SER A 234 -14.65 0.68 10.83
N GLY A 235 -14.60 0.87 9.50
CA GLY A 235 -13.87 1.93 8.81
C GLY A 235 -14.53 3.31 8.90
N TYR A 236 -14.02 4.24 8.11
CA TYR A 236 -14.54 5.60 7.97
C TYR A 236 -14.28 6.13 6.55
N PRO A 237 -15.01 7.16 6.03
CA PRO A 237 -15.97 8.00 6.77
C PRO A 237 -17.39 7.43 6.84
N ASP A 238 -17.80 6.57 5.88
CA ASP A 238 -19.19 6.20 5.66
C ASP A 238 -19.57 4.84 6.28
N ARG A 239 -18.59 4.11 6.82
CA ARG A 239 -18.72 2.78 7.45
C ARG A 239 -19.33 1.75 6.51
N LEU A 240 -18.86 1.76 5.28
CA LEU A 240 -19.28 0.82 4.26
C LEU A 240 -18.89 -0.61 4.64
N ILE A 241 -19.71 -1.60 4.23
CA ILE A 241 -19.52 -3.02 4.57
C ILE A 241 -19.37 -3.85 3.29
N GLY A 242 -18.35 -4.69 3.26
CA GLY A 242 -18.20 -5.69 2.21
C GLY A 242 -18.17 -5.07 0.80
N GLU A 243 -19.08 -5.50 -0.05
CA GLU A 243 -19.14 -5.07 -1.47
C GLU A 243 -19.63 -3.63 -1.68
N GLN A 244 -20.11 -2.95 -0.63
CA GLN A 244 -20.38 -1.52 -0.69
C GLN A 244 -19.09 -0.70 -0.89
N ILE A 245 -17.93 -1.25 -0.48
CA ILE A 245 -16.63 -0.66 -0.73
C ILE A 245 -16.21 -1.03 -2.15
N SER A 246 -15.87 -0.05 -2.98
CA SER A 246 -15.42 -0.32 -4.35
C SER A 246 -14.17 -1.20 -4.37
N LEU A 247 -13.95 -1.91 -5.47
CA LEU A 247 -12.76 -2.77 -5.60
C LEU A 247 -11.47 -1.96 -5.49
N PHE A 248 -11.40 -0.77 -6.07
CA PHE A 248 -10.24 0.10 -5.96
C PHE A 248 -10.01 0.59 -4.53
N SER A 249 -11.05 0.93 -3.79
CA SER A 249 -10.92 1.32 -2.37
C SER A 249 -10.47 0.13 -1.50
N ARG A 250 -10.94 -1.11 -1.78
CA ARG A 250 -10.43 -2.32 -1.12
C ARG A 250 -8.95 -2.58 -1.43
N MET A 251 -8.50 -2.31 -2.66
CA MET A 251 -7.09 -2.39 -3.06
C MET A 251 -6.26 -1.34 -2.31
N ALA A 252 -6.73 -0.09 -2.29
CA ALA A 252 -6.06 1.02 -1.63
C ALA A 252 -5.89 0.78 -0.12
N ALA A 253 -6.92 0.27 0.57
CA ALA A 253 -6.86 -0.05 1.99
C ALA A 253 -5.73 -1.04 2.34
N ILE A 254 -5.47 -2.03 1.49
CA ILE A 254 -4.39 -3.00 1.68
C ILE A 254 -3.03 -2.34 1.40
N CYS A 255 -2.91 -1.61 0.29
CA CYS A 255 -1.66 -0.98 -0.15
C CYS A 255 -1.21 0.12 0.81
N ASP A 256 -2.14 0.97 1.26
CA ASP A 256 -1.90 2.02 2.24
C ASP A 256 -1.37 1.45 3.55
N VAL A 257 -2.08 0.50 4.13
CA VAL A 257 -1.67 -0.13 5.39
C VAL A 257 -0.31 -0.82 5.24
N TYR A 258 -0.10 -1.59 4.17
CA TYR A 258 1.19 -2.27 3.96
C TYR A 258 2.36 -1.28 3.88
N ASP A 259 2.24 -0.23 3.06
CA ASP A 259 3.30 0.78 2.98
C ASP A 259 3.50 1.49 4.32
N ALA A 260 2.41 1.80 5.00
CA ALA A 260 2.44 2.45 6.30
C ALA A 260 3.17 1.64 7.37
N VAL A 261 2.97 0.30 7.45
CA VAL A 261 3.62 -0.55 8.47
C VAL A 261 5.05 -0.94 8.11
N THR A 262 5.42 -0.90 6.83
CA THR A 262 6.77 -1.28 6.35
C THR A 262 7.70 -0.09 6.16
N SER A 263 7.26 1.13 6.45
CA SER A 263 8.04 2.36 6.34
C SER A 263 8.46 2.88 7.71
N GLU A 264 9.69 3.37 7.82
CA GLU A 264 10.16 4.02 9.04
C GLU A 264 9.41 5.33 9.28
N ARG A 265 8.95 5.52 10.50
CA ARG A 265 8.31 6.74 10.97
C ARG A 265 9.00 7.23 12.25
N PRO A 266 8.96 8.53 12.58
CA PRO A 266 9.66 9.07 13.76
C PRO A 266 9.33 8.38 15.08
N TYR A 267 8.18 7.69 15.15
CA TYR A 267 7.63 7.10 16.38
C TYR A 267 7.33 5.62 16.28
N ASN A 268 7.59 4.98 15.11
CA ASN A 268 7.28 3.56 14.89
C ASN A 268 8.38 2.89 14.07
N GLU A 269 8.93 1.81 14.61
CA GLU A 269 9.87 0.94 13.89
C GLU A 269 9.12 0.20 12.78
N ALA A 270 9.67 0.25 11.56
CA ALA A 270 9.09 -0.45 10.41
C ALA A 270 9.07 -1.96 10.63
N TRP A 271 7.99 -2.61 10.26
CA TRP A 271 7.97 -4.07 10.17
C TRP A 271 8.73 -4.53 8.94
N SER A 272 9.43 -5.66 9.05
CA SER A 272 9.96 -6.27 7.83
C SER A 272 8.80 -6.67 6.90
N PRO A 273 8.98 -6.60 5.57
CA PRO A 273 7.91 -6.84 4.61
C PRO A 273 7.19 -8.18 4.81
N ALA A 274 7.94 -9.24 5.06
CA ALA A 274 7.36 -10.57 5.27
C ALA A 274 6.58 -10.68 6.60
N ILE A 275 7.00 -9.96 7.64
CA ILE A 275 6.27 -9.88 8.91
C ILE A 275 4.98 -9.06 8.75
N ALA A 276 5.02 -7.98 7.97
CA ALA A 276 3.83 -7.18 7.67
C ALA A 276 2.75 -8.05 7.00
N ILE A 277 3.10 -8.78 5.95
CA ILE A 277 2.16 -9.70 5.27
C ILE A 277 1.60 -10.74 6.24
N GLN A 278 2.46 -11.36 7.07
CA GLN A 278 2.02 -12.34 8.04
C GLN A 278 1.02 -11.76 9.06
N LYS A 279 1.29 -10.57 9.59
CA LYS A 279 0.40 -9.91 10.56
C LYS A 279 -0.91 -9.48 9.90
N MET A 280 -0.83 -8.83 8.73
CA MET A 280 -2.01 -8.39 7.99
C MET A 280 -2.93 -9.55 7.60
N SER A 281 -2.39 -10.71 7.25
CA SER A 281 -3.18 -11.92 6.95
C SER A 281 -3.98 -12.43 8.15
N GLY A 282 -3.56 -12.13 9.36
CA GLY A 282 -4.25 -12.47 10.61
C GLY A 282 -5.38 -11.51 11.00
N TRP A 283 -5.53 -10.37 10.33
CA TRP A 283 -6.56 -9.39 10.66
C TRP A 283 -7.90 -9.80 10.04
N ASN A 284 -8.68 -10.51 10.84
CA ASN A 284 -9.97 -11.03 10.39
C ASN A 284 -10.93 -9.91 9.98
N ARG A 285 -11.55 -10.07 8.78
CA ARG A 285 -12.59 -9.17 8.24
C ARG A 285 -12.16 -7.71 8.03
N HIS A 286 -10.87 -7.42 8.10
CA HIS A 286 -10.34 -6.09 7.83
C HIS A 286 -10.26 -5.85 6.32
N PHE A 287 -9.63 -6.79 5.61
CA PHE A 287 -9.37 -6.73 4.18
C PHE A 287 -10.23 -7.72 3.38
N ASP A 288 -10.45 -7.38 2.13
CA ASP A 288 -10.96 -8.32 1.12
C ASP A 288 -9.92 -9.44 0.89
N LYS A 289 -10.33 -10.70 1.06
CA LYS A 289 -9.43 -11.84 0.96
C LYS A 289 -8.88 -12.05 -0.44
N THR A 290 -9.70 -11.83 -1.48
CA THR A 290 -9.32 -12.02 -2.88
C THR A 290 -8.31 -10.96 -3.28
N VAL A 291 -8.58 -9.71 -2.92
CA VAL A 291 -7.66 -8.59 -3.16
C VAL A 291 -6.35 -8.78 -2.38
N PHE A 292 -6.42 -9.22 -1.12
CA PHE A 292 -5.23 -9.49 -0.33
C PHE A 292 -4.38 -10.63 -0.92
N GLN A 293 -5.00 -11.67 -1.47
CA GLN A 293 -4.28 -12.74 -2.19
C GLN A 293 -3.58 -12.22 -3.45
N ALA A 294 -4.25 -11.36 -4.23
CA ALA A 294 -3.64 -10.71 -5.40
C ALA A 294 -2.47 -9.81 -4.97
N PHE A 295 -2.64 -9.03 -3.89
CA PHE A 295 -1.57 -8.23 -3.31
C PHE A 295 -0.36 -9.09 -2.91
N VAL A 296 -0.56 -10.20 -2.20
CA VAL A 296 0.53 -11.10 -1.80
C VAL A 296 1.21 -11.72 -3.02
N LYS A 297 0.48 -12.02 -4.09
CA LYS A 297 1.07 -12.50 -5.34
C LYS A 297 1.92 -11.44 -6.02
N SER A 298 1.50 -10.17 -6.01
CA SER A 298 2.24 -9.08 -6.65
C SER A 298 3.52 -8.69 -5.92
N VAL A 299 3.52 -8.70 -4.57
CA VAL A 299 4.69 -8.31 -3.77
C VAL A 299 5.53 -9.49 -3.28
N GLY A 300 5.01 -10.72 -3.33
CA GLY A 300 5.65 -11.95 -2.85
C GLY A 300 5.41 -12.22 -1.35
N ILE A 301 5.53 -13.49 -0.94
CA ILE A 301 5.44 -13.90 0.48
C ILE A 301 6.67 -13.43 1.27
N TYR A 302 7.81 -13.35 0.60
CA TYR A 302 9.06 -12.80 1.10
C TYR A 302 9.50 -11.62 0.22
N PRO A 303 8.87 -10.44 0.33
CA PRO A 303 9.21 -9.32 -0.55
C PRO A 303 10.70 -8.96 -0.51
N VAL A 304 11.19 -8.33 -1.57
CA VAL A 304 12.58 -7.85 -1.64
C VAL A 304 12.90 -6.96 -0.43
N GLY A 305 14.07 -7.19 0.18
CA GLY A 305 14.47 -6.55 1.44
C GLY A 305 14.03 -7.29 2.71
N SER A 306 13.27 -8.40 2.60
CA SER A 306 12.99 -9.25 3.77
C SER A 306 14.24 -9.97 4.25
N ILE A 307 14.48 -9.99 5.57
CA ILE A 307 15.58 -10.76 6.17
C ILE A 307 15.02 -12.12 6.56
N VAL A 308 15.72 -13.17 6.16
CA VAL A 308 15.29 -14.56 6.36
C VAL A 308 16.44 -15.45 6.83
N ARG A 309 16.12 -16.51 7.58
CA ARG A 309 17.05 -17.58 7.93
C ARG A 309 16.76 -18.80 7.08
N LEU A 310 17.82 -19.36 6.51
CA LEU A 310 17.80 -20.58 5.70
C LEU A 310 18.03 -21.83 6.57
N SER A 311 17.66 -23.00 6.05
CA SER A 311 17.76 -24.30 6.73
C SER A 311 19.18 -24.66 7.15
N GLY A 312 20.19 -24.27 6.36
CA GLY A 312 21.61 -24.44 6.70
C GLY A 312 22.15 -23.44 7.73
N GLY A 313 21.30 -22.57 8.29
CA GLY A 313 21.69 -21.60 9.33
C GLY A 313 22.25 -20.29 8.80
N ALA A 314 22.29 -20.07 7.47
CA ALA A 314 22.64 -18.78 6.91
C ALA A 314 21.49 -17.77 7.07
N ILE A 315 21.80 -16.51 7.37
CA ILE A 315 20.86 -15.40 7.32
C ILE A 315 21.18 -14.55 6.09
N GLY A 316 20.15 -14.19 5.34
CA GLY A 316 20.26 -13.40 4.15
C GLY A 316 19.09 -12.45 3.95
N VAL A 317 19.24 -11.56 2.97
CA VAL A 317 18.18 -10.65 2.52
C VAL A 317 17.65 -11.11 1.17
N VAL A 318 16.33 -11.10 1.01
CA VAL A 318 15.69 -11.40 -0.28
C VAL A 318 16.04 -10.31 -1.28
N THR A 319 16.60 -10.67 -2.42
CA THR A 319 17.01 -9.74 -3.48
C THR A 319 16.08 -9.76 -4.68
N GLU A 320 15.46 -10.91 -4.99
CA GLU A 320 14.60 -11.06 -6.16
C GLU A 320 13.49 -12.08 -5.90
N GLN A 321 12.29 -11.79 -6.41
CA GLN A 321 11.16 -12.72 -6.37
C GLN A 321 11.26 -13.75 -7.49
N ASN A 322 10.71 -14.94 -7.25
CA ASN A 322 10.53 -15.94 -8.30
C ASN A 322 9.08 -15.91 -8.77
N PRO A 323 8.79 -15.58 -10.03
CA PRO A 323 7.41 -15.54 -10.55
C PRO A 323 6.70 -16.90 -10.51
N CYS A 324 7.46 -18.01 -10.56
CA CYS A 324 6.91 -19.37 -10.55
C CYS A 324 6.73 -19.93 -9.14
N SER A 325 7.41 -19.37 -8.11
CA SER A 325 7.37 -19.86 -6.75
C SER A 325 7.56 -18.76 -5.72
N LEU A 326 6.48 -18.34 -5.07
CA LEU A 326 6.52 -17.31 -4.03
C LEU A 326 7.34 -17.74 -2.77
N LEU A 327 7.66 -19.02 -2.63
CA LEU A 327 8.42 -19.57 -1.50
C LEU A 327 9.90 -19.73 -1.79
N SER A 328 10.33 -19.54 -3.03
CA SER A 328 11.70 -19.80 -3.49
C SER A 328 12.34 -18.57 -4.15
N PRO A 329 12.49 -17.44 -3.41
CA PRO A 329 13.16 -16.25 -3.94
C PRO A 329 14.67 -16.43 -4.01
N LYS A 330 15.39 -15.46 -4.63
CA LYS A 330 16.83 -15.31 -4.49
C LYS A 330 17.15 -14.59 -3.18
N VAL A 331 18.14 -15.10 -2.45
CA VAL A 331 18.56 -14.60 -1.14
C VAL A 331 20.06 -14.30 -1.16
N ASN A 332 20.45 -13.07 -0.83
CA ASN A 332 21.83 -12.69 -0.62
C ASN A 332 22.20 -12.94 0.85
N THR A 333 22.93 -14.01 1.12
CA THR A 333 23.35 -14.39 2.47
C THR A 333 24.54 -13.56 2.90
N PHE A 334 24.56 -13.14 4.18
CA PHE A 334 25.58 -12.24 4.73
C PHE A 334 26.00 -12.57 6.16
N PHE A 335 25.30 -13.49 6.83
CA PHE A 335 25.58 -13.87 8.21
C PHE A 335 25.39 -15.38 8.41
N SER A 336 26.26 -16.01 9.20
CA SER A 336 26.18 -17.42 9.59
C SER A 336 25.82 -17.53 11.07
N THR A 337 24.71 -18.22 11.40
CA THR A 337 24.31 -18.47 12.79
C THR A 337 25.24 -19.47 13.48
N SER A 338 25.83 -20.41 12.76
CA SER A 338 26.78 -21.39 13.32
C SER A 338 28.10 -20.75 13.71
N LEU A 339 28.59 -19.78 12.93
CA LEU A 339 29.82 -19.03 13.21
C LEU A 339 29.55 -17.80 14.09
N ASN A 340 28.27 -17.40 14.24
CA ASN A 340 27.84 -16.16 14.84
C ASN A 340 28.62 -14.92 14.30
N ALA A 341 28.81 -14.88 12.98
CA ALA A 341 29.65 -13.89 12.30
C ALA A 341 29.12 -13.53 10.91
N TYR A 342 29.48 -12.33 10.47
CA TYR A 342 29.28 -11.93 9.06
C TYR A 342 30.16 -12.80 8.15
N VAL A 343 29.57 -13.18 7.01
CA VAL A 343 30.25 -13.93 5.95
C VAL A 343 30.26 -13.10 4.66
N THR A 344 31.14 -13.45 3.72
CA THR A 344 31.15 -12.84 2.40
C THR A 344 29.77 -13.02 1.75
N PRO A 345 29.10 -11.92 1.32
CA PRO A 345 27.78 -12.01 0.70
C PRO A 345 27.79 -12.95 -0.52
N SER A 346 26.78 -13.81 -0.59
CA SER A 346 26.60 -14.78 -1.67
C SER A 346 25.12 -14.95 -1.99
N ILE A 347 24.78 -14.93 -3.28
CA ILE A 347 23.39 -15.10 -3.74
C ILE A 347 23.10 -16.59 -3.87
N ILE A 348 22.04 -17.03 -3.22
CA ILE A 348 21.45 -18.36 -3.33
C ILE A 348 20.10 -18.24 -4.01
N ASP A 349 19.92 -18.90 -5.15
CA ASP A 349 18.62 -19.04 -5.80
C ASP A 349 17.93 -20.27 -5.21
N LEU A 350 16.86 -20.04 -4.42
CA LEU A 350 16.12 -21.12 -3.76
C LEU A 350 15.24 -21.92 -4.74
N SER A 351 15.12 -21.46 -5.99
CA SER A 351 14.34 -22.16 -7.02
C SER A 351 15.16 -23.18 -7.80
N GLU A 352 16.47 -23.14 -7.69
CA GLU A 352 17.34 -24.08 -8.40
C GLU A 352 17.13 -25.51 -7.87
N PRO A 353 17.00 -26.50 -8.77
CA PRO A 353 16.83 -27.92 -8.35
C PRO A 353 17.98 -28.47 -7.48
N THR A 354 19.16 -27.86 -7.59
CA THR A 354 20.36 -28.22 -6.80
C THR A 354 20.34 -27.58 -5.41
N SER A 355 19.49 -26.60 -5.16
CA SER A 355 19.38 -25.95 -3.86
C SER A 355 18.63 -26.83 -2.88
N SER A 356 19.28 -27.24 -1.79
CA SER A 356 18.65 -27.90 -0.65
C SER A 356 18.11 -26.92 0.40
N GLU A 357 18.41 -25.62 0.23
CA GLU A 357 18.07 -24.58 1.19
C GLU A 357 16.61 -24.18 1.09
N LYS A 358 16.02 -23.90 2.25
CA LYS A 358 14.64 -23.37 2.40
C LYS A 358 14.62 -22.26 3.42
N ILE A 359 13.71 -21.32 3.26
CA ILE A 359 13.44 -20.30 4.28
C ILE A 359 12.69 -20.99 5.44
N ILE A 360 13.27 -20.94 6.63
CA ILE A 360 12.68 -21.51 7.85
C ILE A 360 12.19 -20.46 8.83
N GLU A 361 12.67 -19.21 8.72
CA GLU A 361 12.28 -18.14 9.65
C GLU A 361 12.36 -16.77 8.98
N ARG A 362 11.47 -15.87 9.40
CA ARG A 362 11.50 -14.43 9.10
C ARG A 362 12.22 -13.73 10.25
N ILE A 363 13.25 -12.93 9.93
CA ILE A 363 14.11 -12.26 10.90
C ILE A 363 13.83 -10.76 10.87
N THR A 364 13.86 -10.11 12.04
CA THR A 364 13.96 -8.65 12.12
C THR A 364 15.42 -8.25 12.25
N ALA A 365 15.82 -7.11 11.66
CA ALA A 365 17.19 -6.60 11.80
C ALA A 365 17.60 -6.44 13.26
N LYS A 366 16.66 -5.99 14.11
CA LYS A 366 16.85 -5.79 15.55
C LYS A 366 17.22 -7.07 16.31
N GLN A 367 16.66 -8.20 15.92
CA GLN A 367 16.88 -9.50 16.58
C GLN A 367 18.37 -9.89 16.63
N TYR A 368 19.13 -9.46 15.63
CA TYR A 368 20.58 -9.71 15.52
C TYR A 368 21.42 -8.43 15.53
N GLY A 369 20.81 -7.25 15.67
CA GLY A 369 21.50 -5.97 15.64
C GLY A 369 22.05 -5.58 14.26
N PHE A 370 21.48 -6.13 13.18
CA PHE A 370 21.92 -5.79 11.81
C PHE A 370 21.60 -4.33 11.48
N LYS A 371 22.54 -3.68 10.78
CA LYS A 371 22.43 -2.31 10.27
C LYS A 371 22.65 -2.28 8.78
N ASN A 372 22.05 -1.29 8.10
CA ASN A 372 22.26 -1.03 6.66
C ASN A 372 22.02 -2.26 5.75
N THR A 373 21.05 -3.12 6.12
CA THR A 373 20.75 -4.32 5.32
C THR A 373 20.20 -3.99 3.93
N GLU A 374 19.69 -2.78 3.72
CA GLU A 374 19.25 -2.26 2.42
C GLU A 374 20.37 -2.22 1.37
N THR A 375 21.63 -2.03 1.77
CA THR A 375 22.79 -2.02 0.85
C THR A 375 23.00 -3.36 0.16
N LEU A 376 22.54 -4.45 0.78
CA LEU A 376 22.72 -5.82 0.26
C LEU A 376 21.80 -6.15 -0.93
N TRP A 377 20.78 -5.31 -1.22
CA TRP A 377 19.82 -5.55 -2.31
C TRP A 377 19.51 -4.31 -3.15
N SER A 378 19.64 -3.09 -2.59
CA SER A 378 19.20 -1.85 -3.26
C SER A 378 20.23 -1.26 -4.21
N GLY A 379 21.46 -1.80 -4.25
CA GLY A 379 22.58 -1.21 -5.00
C GLY A 379 23.03 0.16 -4.46
N ARG A 380 22.63 0.56 -3.24
CA ARG A 380 23.17 1.73 -2.56
C ARG A 380 24.58 1.40 -2.05
N PRO A 381 25.54 2.31 -2.14
CA PRO A 381 26.81 2.15 -1.44
C PRO A 381 26.59 2.08 0.07
N ALA A 382 27.44 1.32 0.76
CA ALA A 382 27.40 1.13 2.21
C ALA A 382 27.67 2.44 2.99
#